data_21242fe0ede7bcead18ff3dd8ff42650
#
_entry.id   21242fe0ede7bcead18ff3dd8ff42650
#
_cell.length_a   1.000
_cell.length_b   1.000
_cell.length_c   1.000
_cell.angle_alpha   90.00
_cell.angle_beta   90.00
_cell.angle_gamma   90.00
#
_symmetry.space_group_name_H-M   'P 1'
#
loop_
_entity.id
_entity.type
_entity.pdbx_description
1 polymer ?
#
loop_
_entity_poly.entity_id
_entity_poly.type
_entity_poly.pdbx_seq_one_letter_code
_entity_poly.pdbx_strand_id
1 'polypeptide(L)'
;MQVKWTLHDCWAFTGHCSYFTMVKCEQWKSHCSYCSQLRRYPACFAMSSVSKNFERKRKAFTGVKNMTLITPSKWLADLTRQSFLKEYPVEVHYNTIDTSIFKPTPSDFRERYGLKDKFIVLGVANVWEDRKGLFDFYKLAEMLDDKYTIVLVGLSEKQIKELPKNIKGIQRTNSPQELAAIYTAADVFVNPTYEDNYPTVNLEAQACGTRVITYDTGGCRETIHTDSAKVVEAGNVEGLYKEITIR
;
A
#
# COMPACT_ATOMS: atom_id res chain seq x y z
N MET A 1 -19.46 -25.59 -14.62
CA MET A 1 -18.61 -24.39 -14.85
C MET A 1 -17.65 -24.27 -13.66
N GLN A 2 -16.38 -24.02 -13.91
CA GLN A 2 -15.39 -23.71 -12.86
C GLN A 2 -15.39 -22.19 -12.65
N VAL A 3 -15.38 -21.75 -11.39
CA VAL A 3 -15.33 -20.33 -11.02
C VAL A 3 -13.97 -20.07 -10.38
N LYS A 4 -13.23 -19.10 -10.90
CA LYS A 4 -12.05 -18.53 -10.25
C LYS A 4 -12.34 -17.09 -9.86
N TRP A 5 -12.22 -16.78 -8.56
CA TRP A 5 -12.50 -15.44 -8.05
C TRP A 5 -11.26 -14.88 -7.35
N THR A 6 -10.72 -13.79 -7.92
CA THR A 6 -9.56 -13.10 -7.35
C THR A 6 -10.01 -12.05 -6.33
N LEU A 7 -9.49 -12.15 -5.13
CA LEU A 7 -9.69 -11.18 -4.05
C LEU A 7 -8.49 -10.22 -4.03
N HIS A 8 -8.76 -8.93 -4.08
CA HIS A 8 -7.71 -7.90 -3.97
C HIS A 8 -7.65 -7.22 -2.60
N ASP A 9 -8.68 -7.41 -1.78
CA ASP A 9 -8.80 -6.91 -0.41
C ASP A 9 -9.73 -7.79 0.42
N CYS A 10 -10.03 -7.38 1.65
CA CYS A 10 -10.86 -8.14 2.57
C CYS A 10 -12.37 -7.88 2.40
N TRP A 11 -12.80 -7.02 1.49
CA TRP A 11 -14.20 -6.63 1.35
C TRP A 11 -15.16 -7.81 1.14
N ALA A 12 -14.71 -8.83 0.45
CA ALA A 12 -15.53 -10.00 0.13
C ALA A 12 -16.09 -10.71 1.38
N PHE A 13 -15.34 -10.74 2.47
CA PHE A 13 -15.71 -11.45 3.69
C PHE A 13 -15.93 -10.54 4.91
N THR A 14 -16.04 -9.23 4.70
CA THR A 14 -16.41 -8.26 5.74
C THR A 14 -17.82 -7.71 5.51
N GLY A 15 -18.40 -7.07 6.53
CA GLY A 15 -19.68 -6.38 6.38
C GLY A 15 -19.57 -5.03 5.65
N HIS A 16 -18.37 -4.44 5.59
CA HIS A 16 -18.17 -3.09 5.04
C HIS A 16 -16.75 -2.87 4.52
N CYS A 17 -15.74 -2.92 5.39
CA CYS A 17 -14.40 -2.43 5.13
C CYS A 17 -13.59 -3.33 4.19
N SER A 18 -12.68 -2.71 3.43
CA SER A 18 -11.68 -3.42 2.61
C SER A 18 -10.46 -3.84 3.41
N TYR A 19 -10.16 -3.12 4.49
CA TYR A 19 -9.09 -3.42 5.44
C TYR A 19 -9.57 -3.19 6.87
N PHE A 20 -8.94 -3.85 7.83
CA PHE A 20 -9.32 -3.79 9.25
C PHE A 20 -8.15 -3.97 10.21
N THR A 21 -6.94 -4.13 9.67
CA THR A 21 -5.74 -4.43 10.46
C THR A 21 -5.29 -3.23 11.30
N MET A 22 -5.41 -2.02 10.78
CA MET A 22 -5.08 -0.79 11.49
C MET A 22 -5.92 -0.58 12.76
N VAL A 23 -7.19 -1.02 12.73
CA VAL A 23 -8.10 -0.96 13.89
C VAL A 23 -8.19 -2.28 14.65
N LYS A 24 -7.43 -3.30 14.24
CA LYS A 24 -7.36 -4.63 14.86
C LYS A 24 -8.75 -5.27 15.06
N CYS A 25 -9.63 -5.11 14.06
CA CYS A 25 -11.01 -5.63 14.14
C CYS A 25 -11.04 -7.13 13.85
N GLU A 26 -11.68 -7.90 14.71
CA GLU A 26 -11.83 -9.37 14.61
C GLU A 26 -13.26 -9.82 14.26
N GLN A 27 -14.24 -8.89 14.14
CA GLN A 27 -15.65 -9.22 13.93
C GLN A 27 -15.89 -10.03 12.64
N TRP A 28 -15.11 -9.78 11.61
CA TRP A 28 -15.24 -10.45 10.31
C TRP A 28 -15.06 -11.99 10.39
N LYS A 29 -14.43 -12.50 11.42
CA LYS A 29 -14.24 -13.94 11.64
C LYS A 29 -15.55 -14.66 12.00
N SER A 30 -16.48 -13.97 12.64
CA SER A 30 -17.75 -14.52 13.10
C SER A 30 -18.96 -13.77 12.52
N HIS A 31 -19.10 -12.49 12.84
CA HIS A 31 -20.21 -11.65 12.38
C HIS A 31 -19.90 -10.18 12.53
N CYS A 32 -19.90 -9.42 11.42
CA CYS A 32 -19.77 -7.98 11.46
C CYS A 32 -21.10 -7.34 11.88
N SER A 33 -21.19 -6.84 13.09
CA SER A 33 -22.38 -6.16 13.63
C SER A 33 -22.26 -4.64 13.60
N TYR A 34 -21.09 -4.13 13.92
CA TYR A 34 -20.76 -2.71 13.97
C TYR A 34 -19.43 -2.47 13.27
N CYS A 35 -19.27 -1.34 12.58
CA CYS A 35 -18.02 -0.98 11.92
C CYS A 35 -17.51 0.39 12.39
N SER A 36 -16.40 0.41 13.10
CA SER A 36 -15.72 1.65 13.52
C SER A 36 -15.14 2.44 12.34
N GLN A 37 -15.02 1.81 11.17
CA GLN A 37 -14.44 2.38 9.96
C GLN A 37 -15.48 2.81 8.91
N LEU A 38 -16.75 2.98 9.28
CA LEU A 38 -17.82 3.33 8.33
C LEU A 38 -17.55 4.55 7.46
N ARG A 39 -16.84 5.53 8.01
CA ARG A 39 -16.49 6.77 7.29
C ARG A 39 -15.11 6.72 6.63
N ARG A 40 -14.40 5.58 6.73
CA ARG A 40 -13.12 5.35 6.06
C ARG A 40 -13.34 4.60 4.73
N TYR A 41 -12.31 4.00 4.18
CA TYR A 41 -12.38 3.31 2.89
C TYR A 41 -13.00 1.90 2.99
N PRO A 42 -14.06 1.60 2.18
CA PRO A 42 -14.89 2.52 1.40
C PRO A 42 -15.79 3.34 2.32
N ALA A 43 -15.91 4.66 2.09
CA ALA A 43 -16.72 5.51 2.95
C ALA A 43 -18.22 5.28 2.73
N CYS A 44 -19.00 5.21 3.83
CA CYS A 44 -20.44 5.11 3.80
C CYS A 44 -21.06 6.24 4.62
N PHE A 45 -21.87 7.06 3.98
CA PHE A 45 -22.52 8.23 4.60
C PHE A 45 -24.00 7.98 4.95
N ALA A 46 -24.56 6.84 4.51
CA ALA A 46 -25.92 6.43 4.82
C ALA A 46 -25.99 5.58 6.10
N MET A 47 -27.23 5.29 6.55
CA MET A 47 -27.45 4.37 7.67
C MET A 47 -26.83 3.01 7.38
N SER A 48 -25.94 2.58 8.27
CA SER A 48 -25.16 1.37 8.13
C SER A 48 -26.02 0.11 8.19
N SER A 49 -25.86 -0.74 7.18
CA SER A 49 -26.38 -2.10 7.16
C SER A 49 -25.25 -3.13 7.27
N VAL A 50 -24.22 -2.89 8.04
CA VAL A 50 -23.01 -3.73 8.15
C VAL A 50 -23.36 -5.18 8.41
N SER A 51 -24.21 -5.46 9.40
CA SER A 51 -24.69 -6.80 9.73
C SER A 51 -25.45 -7.44 8.56
N LYS A 52 -26.40 -6.71 7.97
CA LYS A 52 -27.16 -7.20 6.81
C LYS A 52 -26.26 -7.45 5.59
N ASN A 53 -25.28 -6.59 5.37
CA ASN A 53 -24.33 -6.78 4.27
C ASN A 53 -23.43 -8.00 4.50
N PHE A 54 -22.98 -8.21 5.73
CA PHE A 54 -22.22 -9.41 6.09
C PHE A 54 -23.02 -10.68 5.76
N GLU A 55 -24.27 -10.75 6.24
CA GLU A 55 -25.14 -11.91 6.00
C GLU A 55 -25.49 -12.10 4.51
N ARG A 56 -25.73 -11.00 3.79
CA ARG A 56 -25.98 -11.06 2.33
C ARG A 56 -24.78 -11.61 1.58
N LYS A 57 -23.56 -11.14 1.91
CA LYS A 57 -22.32 -11.61 1.30
C LYS A 57 -22.08 -13.09 1.65
N ARG A 58 -22.24 -13.45 2.93
CA ARG A 58 -22.12 -14.84 3.36
C ARG A 58 -23.07 -15.74 2.56
N LYS A 59 -24.35 -15.36 2.47
CA LYS A 59 -25.34 -16.13 1.68
C LYS A 59 -25.01 -16.19 0.20
N ALA A 60 -24.54 -15.09 -0.38
CA ALA A 60 -24.28 -15.00 -1.83
C ALA A 60 -22.98 -15.70 -2.25
N PHE A 61 -21.96 -15.69 -1.37
CA PHE A 61 -20.61 -16.13 -1.72
C PHE A 61 -20.27 -17.52 -1.17
N THR A 62 -21.14 -18.14 -0.34
CA THR A 62 -20.98 -19.54 0.09
C THR A 62 -21.87 -20.47 -0.72
N GLY A 63 -21.55 -21.77 -0.72
CA GLY A 63 -22.31 -22.79 -1.45
C GLY A 63 -22.14 -22.79 -2.97
N VAL A 64 -21.21 -21.99 -3.50
CA VAL A 64 -20.89 -21.97 -4.95
C VAL A 64 -20.06 -23.20 -5.28
N LYS A 65 -20.58 -24.08 -6.13
CA LYS A 65 -19.87 -25.29 -6.56
C LYS A 65 -18.68 -24.95 -7.46
N ASN A 66 -17.58 -25.68 -7.29
CA ASN A 66 -16.38 -25.56 -8.14
C ASN A 66 -15.76 -24.15 -8.16
N MET A 67 -15.77 -23.45 -7.00
CA MET A 67 -15.11 -22.16 -6.85
C MET A 67 -13.72 -22.32 -6.22
N THR A 68 -12.74 -21.66 -6.80
CA THR A 68 -11.40 -21.46 -6.26
C THR A 68 -11.17 -19.98 -6.04
N LEU A 69 -10.68 -19.61 -4.88
CA LEU A 69 -10.30 -18.23 -4.56
C LEU A 69 -8.84 -18.02 -4.93
N ILE A 70 -8.53 -16.86 -5.46
CA ILE A 70 -7.16 -16.43 -5.78
C ILE A 70 -6.85 -15.19 -4.95
N THR A 71 -5.68 -15.13 -4.36
CA THR A 71 -5.22 -13.96 -3.59
C THR A 71 -3.82 -13.54 -4.04
N PRO A 72 -3.48 -12.24 -4.07
CA PRO A 72 -2.17 -11.77 -4.47
C PRO A 72 -1.13 -11.81 -3.32
N SER A 73 -1.47 -12.39 -2.17
CA SER A 73 -0.56 -12.56 -1.04
C SER A 73 -0.95 -13.77 -0.19
N LYS A 74 0.03 -14.35 0.49
CA LYS A 74 -0.20 -15.36 1.54
C LYS A 74 -0.98 -14.74 2.70
N TRP A 75 -0.69 -13.48 3.03
CA TRP A 75 -1.41 -12.73 4.06
C TRP A 75 -2.93 -12.73 3.81
N LEU A 76 -3.39 -12.36 2.62
CA LEU A 76 -4.83 -12.36 2.31
C LEU A 76 -5.39 -13.79 2.22
N ALA A 77 -4.61 -14.76 1.74
CA ALA A 77 -5.00 -16.17 1.75
C ALA A 77 -5.29 -16.65 3.17
N ASP A 78 -4.43 -16.32 4.13
CA ASP A 78 -4.58 -16.74 5.52
C ASP A 78 -5.79 -16.07 6.21
N LEU A 79 -6.07 -14.81 5.89
CA LEU A 79 -7.31 -14.16 6.32
C LEU A 79 -8.55 -14.83 5.71
N THR A 80 -8.50 -15.11 4.41
CA THR A 80 -9.60 -15.77 3.70
C THR A 80 -9.94 -17.12 4.32
N ARG A 81 -8.94 -17.93 4.69
CA ARG A 81 -9.11 -19.23 5.37
C ARG A 81 -9.70 -19.11 6.78
N GLN A 82 -9.64 -17.95 7.41
CA GLN A 82 -10.25 -17.66 8.72
C GLN A 82 -11.66 -17.07 8.61
N SER A 83 -12.12 -16.74 7.41
CA SER A 83 -13.41 -16.10 7.14
C SER A 83 -14.52 -17.14 6.86
N PHE A 84 -15.72 -16.67 6.56
CA PHE A 84 -16.79 -17.55 6.08
C PHE A 84 -16.54 -18.17 4.70
N LEU A 85 -15.46 -17.76 4.00
CA LEU A 85 -15.02 -18.33 2.73
C LEU A 85 -14.03 -19.49 2.89
N LYS A 86 -13.75 -19.92 4.12
CA LYS A 86 -12.74 -20.95 4.48
C LYS A 86 -12.91 -22.32 3.82
N GLU A 87 -14.10 -22.63 3.34
CA GLU A 87 -14.39 -23.91 2.69
C GLU A 87 -13.89 -24.00 1.24
N TYR A 88 -13.50 -22.85 0.65
CA TYR A 88 -12.98 -22.84 -0.71
C TYR A 88 -11.47 -23.04 -0.75
N PRO A 89 -10.95 -23.76 -1.76
CA PRO A 89 -9.53 -23.76 -2.05
C PRO A 89 -9.04 -22.31 -2.30
N VAL A 90 -7.88 -21.98 -1.73
CA VAL A 90 -7.25 -20.67 -1.91
C VAL A 90 -5.87 -20.87 -2.54
N GLU A 91 -5.70 -20.33 -3.74
CA GLU A 91 -4.43 -20.25 -4.45
C GLU A 91 -3.81 -18.85 -4.28
N VAL A 92 -2.48 -18.79 -4.15
CA VAL A 92 -1.76 -17.51 -4.10
C VAL A 92 -1.14 -17.25 -5.47
N HIS A 93 -1.59 -16.18 -6.13
CA HIS A 93 -1.02 -15.70 -7.39
C HIS A 93 -0.59 -14.24 -7.18
N TYR A 94 0.69 -14.04 -6.93
CA TYR A 94 1.27 -12.74 -6.70
C TYR A 94 0.99 -11.77 -7.87
N ASN A 95 0.72 -10.49 -7.55
CA ASN A 95 0.65 -9.46 -8.58
C ASN A 95 2.02 -9.31 -9.24
N THR A 96 2.00 -9.03 -10.53
CA THR A 96 3.18 -8.72 -11.33
C THR A 96 3.12 -7.28 -11.83
N ILE A 97 4.26 -6.76 -12.25
CA ILE A 97 4.39 -5.46 -12.90
C ILE A 97 4.94 -5.61 -14.30
N ASP A 98 4.74 -4.62 -15.13
CA ASP A 98 5.35 -4.57 -16.46
C ASP A 98 6.82 -4.12 -16.38
N THR A 99 7.75 -5.06 -16.38
CA THR A 99 9.19 -4.78 -16.35
C THR A 99 9.76 -4.20 -17.65
N SER A 100 8.97 -4.13 -18.71
CA SER A 100 9.36 -3.37 -19.90
C SER A 100 9.25 -1.86 -19.66
N ILE A 101 8.39 -1.45 -18.74
CA ILE A 101 8.16 -0.07 -18.30
C ILE A 101 8.98 0.24 -17.05
N PHE A 102 8.76 -0.54 -15.98
CA PHE A 102 9.46 -0.33 -14.70
C PHE A 102 10.83 -1.00 -14.74
N LYS A 103 11.83 -0.21 -15.08
CA LYS A 103 13.25 -0.56 -15.18
C LYS A 103 14.08 0.69 -14.93
N PRO A 104 15.40 0.57 -14.69
CA PRO A 104 16.27 1.74 -14.58
C PRO A 104 16.12 2.66 -15.80
N THR A 105 15.61 3.86 -15.55
CA THR A 105 15.24 4.85 -16.58
C THR A 105 15.88 6.20 -16.24
N PRO A 106 17.09 6.50 -16.74
CA PRO A 106 17.77 7.79 -16.52
C PRO A 106 16.91 8.96 -17.02
N SER A 107 16.95 10.07 -16.29
CA SER A 107 16.20 11.28 -16.62
C SER A 107 16.84 12.52 -16.03
N ASP A 108 16.37 13.69 -16.45
CA ASP A 108 16.73 15.00 -15.91
C ASP A 108 15.92 15.39 -14.65
N PHE A 109 15.26 14.44 -14.00
CA PHE A 109 14.39 14.70 -12.85
C PHE A 109 15.10 15.51 -11.74
N ARG A 110 16.32 15.09 -11.38
CA ARG A 110 17.07 15.77 -10.32
C ARG A 110 17.42 17.22 -10.70
N GLU A 111 17.74 17.46 -11.97
CA GLU A 111 18.00 18.79 -12.50
C GLU A 111 16.76 19.68 -12.46
N ARG A 112 15.66 19.19 -13.03
CA ARG A 112 14.39 19.93 -13.11
C ARG A 112 13.85 20.36 -11.76
N TYR A 113 14.05 19.52 -10.74
CA TYR A 113 13.56 19.78 -9.40
C TYR A 113 14.62 20.39 -8.46
N GLY A 114 15.85 20.65 -8.94
CA GLY A 114 16.95 21.22 -8.14
C GLY A 114 17.42 20.28 -7.03
N LEU A 115 17.51 18.98 -7.32
CA LEU A 115 17.79 17.91 -6.34
C LEU A 115 19.10 17.18 -6.62
N LYS A 116 20.03 17.76 -7.41
CA LYS A 116 21.29 17.11 -7.79
C LYS A 116 22.10 16.64 -6.59
N ASP A 117 22.22 17.50 -5.57
CA ASP A 117 23.04 17.27 -4.38
C ASP A 117 22.23 16.77 -3.18
N LYS A 118 20.99 16.33 -3.40
CA LYS A 118 20.10 15.83 -2.34
C LYS A 118 19.99 14.32 -2.36
N PHE A 119 19.88 13.74 -1.18
CA PHE A 119 19.43 12.37 -1.02
C PHE A 119 17.89 12.36 -1.08
N ILE A 120 17.33 11.67 -2.08
CA ILE A 120 15.89 11.68 -2.36
C ILE A 120 15.23 10.49 -1.66
N VAL A 121 14.32 10.79 -0.73
CA VAL A 121 13.41 9.84 -0.10
C VAL A 121 12.07 9.91 -0.81
N LEU A 122 11.72 8.88 -1.57
CA LEU A 122 10.51 8.87 -2.41
C LEU A 122 9.36 8.14 -1.73
N GLY A 123 8.16 8.74 -1.79
CA GLY A 123 6.89 8.08 -1.48
C GLY A 123 5.94 8.17 -2.68
N VAL A 124 5.23 7.10 -2.98
CA VAL A 124 4.25 7.04 -4.09
C VAL A 124 2.95 6.42 -3.61
N ALA A 125 1.84 7.10 -3.84
CA ALA A 125 0.50 6.56 -3.62
C ALA A 125 -0.46 7.10 -4.70
N ASN A 126 -1.50 6.35 -5.01
CA ASN A 126 -2.57 6.86 -5.90
C ASN A 126 -3.42 7.93 -5.18
N VAL A 127 -3.70 7.69 -3.90
CA VAL A 127 -4.38 8.62 -2.99
C VAL A 127 -3.69 8.56 -1.64
N TRP A 128 -3.25 9.71 -1.14
CA TRP A 128 -2.66 9.83 0.18
C TRP A 128 -3.74 9.98 1.24
N GLU A 129 -3.88 8.95 2.06
CA GLU A 129 -4.76 8.84 3.22
C GLU A 129 -3.95 8.42 4.45
N ASP A 130 -4.54 8.50 5.65
CA ASP A 130 -3.89 8.08 6.92
C ASP A 130 -3.26 6.70 6.81
N ARG A 131 -3.99 5.74 6.20
CA ARG A 131 -3.50 4.37 6.04
C ARG A 131 -2.28 4.23 5.14
N LYS A 132 -1.97 5.23 4.31
CA LYS A 132 -0.79 5.25 3.43
C LYS A 132 0.43 5.93 4.08
N GLY A 133 0.30 6.38 5.35
CA GLY A 133 1.40 6.87 6.15
C GLY A 133 1.89 8.27 5.78
N LEU A 134 1.02 9.14 5.24
CA LEU A 134 1.38 10.52 4.91
C LEU A 134 1.96 11.27 6.11
N PHE A 135 1.37 11.10 7.29
CA PHE A 135 1.84 11.76 8.51
C PHE A 135 3.21 11.26 8.98
N ASP A 136 3.58 10.03 8.64
CA ASP A 136 4.92 9.51 8.97
C ASP A 136 5.99 10.17 8.09
N PHE A 137 5.65 10.52 6.85
CA PHE A 137 6.54 11.38 6.05
C PHE A 137 6.70 12.78 6.63
N TYR A 138 5.66 13.35 7.26
CA TYR A 138 5.79 14.65 7.93
C TYR A 138 6.74 14.56 9.12
N LYS A 139 6.63 13.51 9.95
CA LYS A 139 7.57 13.26 11.03
C LYS A 139 8.99 13.01 10.54
N LEU A 140 9.16 12.21 9.46
CA LEU A 140 10.47 12.01 8.84
C LEU A 140 11.08 13.34 8.35
N ALA A 141 10.26 14.24 7.82
CA ALA A 141 10.71 15.57 7.39
C ALA A 141 11.23 16.44 8.54
N GLU A 142 10.71 16.25 9.75
CA GLU A 142 11.22 16.94 10.96
C GLU A 142 12.54 16.35 11.47
N MET A 143 12.81 15.07 11.18
CA MET A 143 14.00 14.35 11.65
C MET A 143 15.18 14.43 10.68
N LEU A 144 14.92 14.53 9.39
CA LEU A 144 15.94 14.56 8.34
C LEU A 144 16.53 15.96 8.17
N ASP A 145 17.85 16.04 8.01
CA ASP A 145 18.55 17.29 7.75
C ASP A 145 18.40 17.76 6.29
N ASP A 146 19.00 18.89 5.95
CA ASP A 146 18.91 19.54 4.65
C ASP A 146 19.60 18.79 3.50
N LYS A 147 20.36 17.73 3.79
CA LYS A 147 20.94 16.84 2.76
C LYS A 147 19.86 15.94 2.13
N TYR A 148 18.76 15.72 2.84
CA TYR A 148 17.65 14.91 2.40
C TYR A 148 16.52 15.76 1.82
N THR A 149 15.80 15.21 0.86
CA THR A 149 14.54 15.77 0.37
C THR A 149 13.53 14.65 0.22
N ILE A 150 12.38 14.82 0.83
CA ILE A 150 11.26 13.89 0.62
C ILE A 150 10.52 14.34 -0.64
N VAL A 151 10.25 13.40 -1.55
CA VAL A 151 9.42 13.61 -2.74
C VAL A 151 8.19 12.70 -2.64
N LEU A 152 6.99 13.28 -2.70
CA LEU A 152 5.74 12.54 -2.63
C LEU A 152 4.97 12.68 -3.94
N VAL A 153 4.64 11.55 -4.57
CA VAL A 153 3.85 11.48 -5.80
C VAL A 153 2.43 10.98 -5.48
N GLY A 154 1.42 11.59 -6.10
CA GLY A 154 0.01 11.23 -5.95
C GLY A 154 -0.76 12.12 -4.97
N LEU A 155 -0.26 13.29 -4.66
CA LEU A 155 -0.89 14.25 -3.75
C LEU A 155 -1.99 15.07 -4.47
N SER A 156 -3.05 15.40 -3.74
CA SER A 156 -4.01 16.42 -4.20
C SER A 156 -3.41 17.83 -4.13
N GLU A 157 -3.99 18.76 -4.88
CA GLU A 157 -3.56 20.18 -4.83
C GLU A 157 -3.62 20.78 -3.42
N LYS A 158 -4.64 20.39 -2.65
CA LYS A 158 -4.80 20.82 -1.26
C LYS A 158 -3.63 20.31 -0.43
N GLN A 159 -3.30 19.04 -0.52
CA GLN A 159 -2.20 18.44 0.23
C GLN A 159 -0.86 19.10 -0.14
N ILE A 160 -0.62 19.38 -1.43
CA ILE A 160 0.61 20.04 -1.88
C ILE A 160 0.78 21.43 -1.24
N LYS A 161 -0.32 22.19 -1.10
CA LYS A 161 -0.29 23.53 -0.45
C LYS A 161 0.01 23.48 1.04
N GLU A 162 -0.31 22.36 1.67
CA GLU A 162 -0.16 22.13 3.13
C GLU A 162 1.14 21.39 3.48
N LEU A 163 2.00 21.05 2.50
CA LEU A 163 3.24 20.30 2.73
C LEU A 163 4.26 21.11 3.56
N PRO A 164 5.00 20.44 4.47
CA PRO A 164 6.22 20.97 5.04
C PRO A 164 7.23 21.40 3.95
N LYS A 165 8.02 22.45 4.23
CA LYS A 165 8.93 23.09 3.24
C LYS A 165 9.99 22.13 2.65
N ASN A 166 10.39 21.12 3.39
CA ASN A 166 11.38 20.12 2.98
C ASN A 166 10.76 18.90 2.27
N ILE A 167 9.46 18.94 1.97
CA ILE A 167 8.78 17.94 1.16
C ILE A 167 8.39 18.55 -0.18
N LYS A 168 8.75 17.90 -1.27
CA LYS A 168 8.28 18.22 -2.62
C LYS A 168 7.11 17.34 -3.01
N GLY A 169 5.99 17.97 -3.38
CA GLY A 169 4.78 17.28 -3.82
C GLY A 169 4.66 17.25 -5.34
N ILE A 170 4.29 16.10 -5.88
CA ILE A 170 3.92 15.90 -7.28
C ILE A 170 2.48 15.37 -7.30
N GLN A 171 1.59 16.04 -8.03
CA GLN A 171 0.18 15.64 -8.09
C GLN A 171 0.01 14.27 -8.76
N ARG A 172 0.49 14.17 -9.98
CA ARG A 172 0.37 12.96 -10.80
C ARG A 172 1.46 12.96 -11.85
N THR A 173 1.93 11.77 -12.19
CA THR A 173 2.76 11.56 -13.38
C THR A 173 1.90 11.47 -14.64
N ASN A 174 2.45 11.88 -15.78
CA ASN A 174 1.76 11.85 -17.07
C ASN A 174 1.79 10.45 -17.70
N SER A 175 2.70 9.60 -17.26
CA SER A 175 2.86 8.24 -17.77
C SER A 175 3.54 7.33 -16.75
N PRO A 176 3.40 6.00 -16.90
CA PRO A 176 4.16 5.04 -16.11
C PRO A 176 5.68 5.15 -16.32
N GLN A 177 6.13 5.58 -17.51
CA GLN A 177 7.54 5.79 -17.83
C GLN A 177 8.10 6.99 -17.02
N GLU A 178 7.33 8.05 -16.85
CA GLU A 178 7.73 9.17 -15.99
C GLU A 178 7.84 8.71 -14.52
N LEU A 179 6.94 7.86 -14.07
CA LEU A 179 7.01 7.28 -12.72
C LEU A 179 8.26 6.39 -12.57
N ALA A 180 8.59 5.57 -13.57
CA ALA A 180 9.82 4.76 -13.57
C ALA A 180 11.09 5.64 -13.52
N ALA A 181 11.09 6.78 -14.20
CA ALA A 181 12.17 7.74 -14.14
C ALA A 181 12.31 8.40 -12.74
N ILE A 182 11.19 8.67 -12.06
CA ILE A 182 11.19 9.18 -10.69
C ILE A 182 11.71 8.14 -9.71
N TYR A 183 11.25 6.88 -9.81
CA TYR A 183 11.84 5.78 -9.02
C TYR A 183 13.34 5.70 -9.21
N THR A 184 13.80 5.67 -10.46
CA THR A 184 15.24 5.58 -10.79
C THR A 184 16.06 6.75 -10.24
N ALA A 185 15.46 7.94 -10.19
CA ALA A 185 16.12 9.13 -9.66
C ALA A 185 16.19 9.17 -8.12
N ALA A 186 15.39 8.36 -7.43
CA ALA A 186 15.38 8.31 -5.97
C ALA A 186 16.50 7.44 -5.39
N ASP A 187 17.02 7.81 -4.22
CA ASP A 187 18.02 7.02 -3.50
C ASP A 187 17.35 5.91 -2.66
N VAL A 188 16.14 6.19 -2.17
CA VAL A 188 15.34 5.21 -1.42
C VAL A 188 13.86 5.47 -1.65
N PHE A 189 13.10 4.39 -1.83
CA PHE A 189 11.65 4.41 -1.81
C PHE A 189 11.14 3.94 -0.45
N VAL A 190 10.26 4.71 0.18
CA VAL A 190 9.66 4.40 1.48
C VAL A 190 8.16 4.19 1.31
N ASN A 191 7.65 3.05 1.79
CA ASN A 191 6.23 2.73 1.79
C ASN A 191 5.74 2.49 3.23
N PRO A 192 5.38 3.56 3.98
CA PRO A 192 4.96 3.46 5.37
C PRO A 192 3.46 3.16 5.48
N THR A 193 2.96 2.26 4.64
CA THR A 193 1.53 1.93 4.63
C THR A 193 1.15 1.10 5.84
N TYR A 194 0.02 1.43 6.47
CA TYR A 194 -0.57 0.69 7.58
C TYR A 194 -1.53 -0.41 7.12
N GLU A 195 -1.98 -0.34 5.86
CA GLU A 195 -2.88 -1.33 5.27
C GLU A 195 -2.63 -1.46 3.78
N ASP A 196 -2.12 -2.60 3.37
CA ASP A 196 -1.98 -2.99 1.98
C ASP A 196 -1.99 -4.51 1.84
N ASN A 197 -2.40 -5.00 0.68
CA ASN A 197 -2.41 -6.42 0.42
C ASN A 197 -1.08 -6.89 -0.20
N TYR A 198 -0.75 -6.35 -1.38
CA TYR A 198 0.47 -6.68 -2.11
C TYR A 198 0.86 -5.46 -2.96
N PRO A 199 1.53 -4.45 -2.35
CA PRO A 199 1.78 -3.17 -2.99
C PRO A 199 2.72 -3.28 -4.20
N THR A 200 2.20 -3.04 -5.40
CA THR A 200 2.99 -3.05 -6.64
C THR A 200 4.04 -1.95 -6.67
N VAL A 201 3.82 -0.84 -5.97
CA VAL A 201 4.80 0.25 -5.83
C VAL A 201 6.15 -0.22 -5.24
N ASN A 202 6.14 -1.25 -4.37
CA ASN A 202 7.36 -1.86 -3.86
C ASN A 202 8.10 -2.63 -4.98
N LEU A 203 7.35 -3.33 -5.83
CA LEU A 203 7.91 -4.07 -6.97
C LEU A 203 8.45 -3.10 -8.03
N GLU A 204 7.69 -2.04 -8.32
CA GLU A 204 8.04 -0.99 -9.28
C GLU A 204 9.35 -0.31 -8.90
N ALA A 205 9.49 0.10 -7.62
CA ALA A 205 10.71 0.70 -7.10
C ALA A 205 11.91 -0.23 -7.24
N GLN A 206 11.79 -1.50 -6.81
CA GLN A 206 12.88 -2.48 -6.93
C GLN A 206 13.26 -2.75 -8.38
N ALA A 207 12.28 -2.87 -9.29
CA ALA A 207 12.53 -3.07 -10.71
C ALA A 207 13.25 -1.89 -11.35
N CYS A 208 13.03 -0.67 -10.84
CA CYS A 208 13.75 0.54 -11.26
C CYS A 208 15.14 0.68 -10.60
N GLY A 209 15.58 -0.29 -9.79
CA GLY A 209 16.86 -0.29 -9.10
C GLY A 209 16.88 0.51 -7.80
N THR A 210 15.74 0.95 -7.31
CA THR A 210 15.63 1.77 -6.10
C THR A 210 15.48 0.90 -4.85
N ARG A 211 16.28 1.16 -3.84
CA ARG A 211 16.18 0.52 -2.52
C ARG A 211 14.81 0.77 -1.91
N VAL A 212 14.19 -0.25 -1.31
CA VAL A 212 12.86 -0.16 -0.69
C VAL A 212 12.94 -0.29 0.82
N ILE A 213 12.23 0.57 1.53
CA ILE A 213 11.93 0.42 2.96
C ILE A 213 10.41 0.42 3.10
N THR A 214 9.83 -0.61 3.71
CA THR A 214 8.38 -0.72 3.88
C THR A 214 8.02 -1.12 5.30
N TYR A 215 6.81 -0.76 5.74
CA TYR A 215 6.28 -1.28 6.98
C TYR A 215 5.90 -2.77 6.86
N ASP A 216 6.01 -3.48 7.98
CA ASP A 216 5.58 -4.88 8.13
C ASP A 216 4.07 -4.93 8.33
N THR A 217 3.32 -4.74 7.26
CA THR A 217 1.86 -4.76 7.26
C THR A 217 1.31 -5.54 6.09
N GLY A 218 0.23 -6.26 6.30
CA GLY A 218 -0.41 -7.01 5.22
C GLY A 218 0.56 -7.94 4.50
N GLY A 219 0.55 -7.89 3.19
CA GLY A 219 1.50 -8.61 2.33
C GLY A 219 2.73 -7.79 1.91
N CYS A 220 3.02 -6.65 2.56
CA CYS A 220 4.16 -5.80 2.19
C CYS A 220 5.50 -6.54 2.23
N ARG A 221 5.73 -7.36 3.26
CA ARG A 221 6.94 -8.20 3.37
C ARG A 221 7.10 -9.16 2.19
N GLU A 222 5.99 -9.66 1.66
CA GLU A 222 6.00 -10.61 0.54
C GLU A 222 6.42 -9.96 -0.79
N THR A 223 6.45 -8.62 -0.86
CA THR A 223 6.87 -7.86 -2.05
C THR A 223 8.36 -7.55 -2.07
N ILE A 224 9.13 -7.96 -1.05
CA ILE A 224 10.55 -7.67 -0.94
C ILE A 224 11.36 -8.79 -1.59
N HIS A 225 12.13 -8.44 -2.61
CA HIS A 225 12.89 -9.37 -3.44
C HIS A 225 14.38 -9.02 -3.56
N THR A 226 14.83 -7.91 -2.95
CA THR A 226 16.24 -7.48 -2.98
C THR A 226 16.83 -7.43 -1.58
N ASP A 227 18.10 -7.81 -1.42
CA ASP A 227 18.79 -7.83 -0.12
C ASP A 227 18.96 -6.43 0.50
N SER A 228 18.99 -5.40 -0.34
CA SER A 228 19.07 -4.00 0.10
C SER A 228 17.77 -3.47 0.71
N ALA A 229 16.64 -4.11 0.42
CA ALA A 229 15.35 -3.69 0.95
C ALA A 229 15.21 -4.03 2.45
N LYS A 230 14.41 -3.23 3.15
CA LYS A 230 14.18 -3.37 4.60
C LYS A 230 12.71 -3.36 4.94
N VAL A 231 12.37 -4.14 5.95
CA VAL A 231 11.01 -4.19 6.51
C VAL A 231 11.09 -3.71 7.96
N VAL A 232 10.31 -2.68 8.27
CA VAL A 232 10.29 -1.99 9.57
C VAL A 232 8.93 -2.21 10.21
N GLU A 233 8.88 -2.30 11.53
CA GLU A 233 7.62 -2.40 12.27
C GLU A 233 6.68 -1.22 11.94
N ALA A 234 5.40 -1.51 11.77
CA ALA A 234 4.42 -0.49 11.43
C ALA A 234 4.32 0.62 12.49
N GLY A 235 4.43 1.87 12.05
CA GLY A 235 4.42 3.05 12.90
C GLY A 235 5.76 3.38 13.56
N ASN A 236 6.80 2.59 13.34
CA ASN A 236 8.15 2.87 13.83
C ASN A 236 8.88 3.84 12.89
N VAL A 237 8.59 5.14 13.04
CA VAL A 237 9.19 6.20 12.21
C VAL A 237 10.69 6.34 12.48
N GLU A 238 11.13 6.15 13.72
CA GLU A 238 12.56 6.11 14.09
C GLU A 238 13.30 4.97 13.37
N GLY A 239 12.63 3.83 13.22
CA GLY A 239 13.15 2.71 12.42
C GLY A 239 13.29 3.07 10.96
N LEU A 240 12.32 3.77 10.35
CA LEU A 240 12.43 4.28 8.99
C LEU A 240 13.58 5.26 8.87
N TYR A 241 13.69 6.24 9.77
CA TYR A 241 14.78 7.20 9.81
C TYR A 241 16.16 6.52 9.88
N LYS A 242 16.30 5.55 10.78
CA LYS A 242 17.53 4.78 10.91
C LYS A 242 17.91 4.08 9.60
N GLU A 243 16.97 3.38 8.98
CA GLU A 243 17.23 2.67 7.73
C GLU A 243 17.51 3.63 6.55
N ILE A 244 16.92 4.83 6.53
CA ILE A 244 17.19 5.86 5.51
C ILE A 244 18.61 6.40 5.67
N THR A 245 19.09 6.61 6.89
CA THR A 245 20.36 7.29 7.19
C THR A 245 21.56 6.35 7.29
N ILE A 246 21.37 5.05 7.46
CA ILE A 246 22.46 4.04 7.36
C ILE A 246 22.88 3.94 5.88
N ARG A 247 24.16 4.22 5.65
CA ARG A 247 24.82 4.10 4.32
C ARG A 247 25.53 2.78 4.17
#